data_a7255c88c5a9f2ebaca5683365ec8e0b
#
_entry.id   a7255c88c5a9f2ebaca5683365ec8e0b
#
_cell.length_a   1.000
_cell.length_b   1.000
_cell.length_c   1.000
_cell.angle_alpha   90.00
_cell.angle_beta   90.00
_cell.angle_gamma   90.00
#
_symmetry.space_group_name_H-M   'P 1'
#
loop_
_entity.id
_entity.type
_entity.pdbx_description
1 polymer ?
#
loop_
_entity_poly.entity_id
_entity_poly.type
_entity_poly.pdbx_seq_one_letter_code
_entity_poly.pdbx_strand_id
1 'polypeptide(L)' 'MSNIDELKNTGLKATLPRLKILEIFQVGKQRHMTAEDVYRVLLEDHSDIGLATVYRVLTQFEQAGLLKRSNFESGKAVY' A
#
# COMPACT_ATOMS: atom_id res chain seq x y z
N MET A 1 -9.30 15.66 -0.78
CA MET A 1 -8.67 15.25 -2.05
C MET A 1 -8.93 13.77 -2.26
N SER A 2 -9.11 13.37 -3.48
CA SER A 2 -9.35 11.96 -3.78
C SER A 2 -8.02 11.20 -3.89
N ASN A 3 -8.07 9.88 -3.67
CA ASN A 3 -6.91 9.01 -3.84
C ASN A 3 -6.39 9.05 -5.28
N ILE A 4 -7.29 9.27 -6.24
CA ILE A 4 -6.92 9.39 -7.65
C ILE A 4 -6.00 10.59 -7.84
N ASP A 5 -6.32 11.72 -7.23
CA ASP A 5 -5.50 12.93 -7.35
C ASP A 5 -4.12 12.74 -6.73
N GLU A 6 -4.03 12.08 -5.57
CA GLU A 6 -2.76 11.78 -4.95
C GLU A 6 -1.86 10.93 -5.85
N LEU A 7 -2.44 9.90 -6.48
CA LEU A 7 -1.69 9.04 -7.38
C LEU A 7 -1.23 9.79 -8.63
N LYS A 8 -2.09 10.61 -9.22
CA LYS A 8 -1.75 11.39 -10.40
C LYS A 8 -0.61 12.37 -10.12
N ASN A 9 -0.59 12.96 -8.94
CA ASN A 9 0.46 13.90 -8.56
C ASN A 9 1.83 13.24 -8.46
N THR A 10 1.88 11.92 -8.25
CA THR A 10 3.14 11.16 -8.20
C THR A 10 3.56 10.61 -9.56
N GLY A 11 2.73 10.77 -10.59
CA GLY A 11 2.97 10.21 -11.90
C GLY A 11 2.54 8.76 -12.07
N LEU A 12 1.97 8.15 -11.03
CA LEU A 12 1.48 6.78 -11.10
C LEU A 12 0.05 6.74 -11.63
N LYS A 13 -0.25 5.69 -12.40
CA LYS A 13 -1.62 5.47 -12.85
C LYS A 13 -2.51 5.08 -11.69
N ALA A 14 -3.74 5.57 -11.70
CA ALA A 14 -4.76 5.19 -10.72
C ALA A 14 -5.37 3.85 -11.13
N THR A 15 -4.74 2.75 -10.70
CA THR A 15 -5.26 1.40 -10.92
C THR A 15 -6.02 0.94 -9.68
N LEU A 16 -6.92 -0.02 -9.85
CA LEU A 16 -7.72 -0.53 -8.73
C LEU A 16 -6.84 -1.07 -7.57
N PRO A 17 -5.81 -1.89 -7.83
CA PRO A 17 -4.93 -2.33 -6.74
C PRO A 17 -4.26 -1.17 -6.00
N ARG A 18 -3.79 -0.18 -6.73
CA ARG A 18 -3.13 0.98 -6.11
C ARG A 18 -4.10 1.79 -5.26
N LEU A 19 -5.32 2.02 -5.75
CA LEU A 19 -6.33 2.76 -5.01
C LEU A 19 -6.75 2.03 -3.74
N LYS A 20 -6.93 0.71 -3.81
CA LYS A 20 -7.32 -0.08 -2.65
C LYS A 20 -6.23 -0.08 -1.58
N ILE A 21 -4.99 -0.25 -1.97
CA ILE A 21 -3.87 -0.28 -1.03
C ILE A 21 -3.65 1.10 -0.40
N LEU A 22 -3.74 2.15 -1.20
CA LEU A 22 -3.62 3.51 -0.67
C LEU A 22 -4.71 3.80 0.37
N GLU A 23 -5.93 3.37 0.09
CA GLU A 23 -7.05 3.55 1.01
C GLU A 23 -6.81 2.86 2.35
N ILE A 24 -6.21 1.66 2.34
CA ILE A 24 -5.89 0.94 3.57
C ILE A 24 -5.03 1.79 4.49
N PHE A 25 -4.04 2.48 3.95
CA PHE A 25 -3.14 3.32 4.74
C PHE A 25 -3.81 4.63 5.19
N GLN A 26 -4.78 5.12 4.45
CA GLN A 26 -5.47 6.37 4.81
C GLN A 26 -6.55 6.14 5.86
N VAL A 27 -7.28 5.03 5.75
CA VAL A 27 -8.40 4.72 6.65
C VAL A 27 -7.94 3.95 7.87
N GLY A 28 -6.88 3.16 7.73
CA GLY A 28 -6.35 2.31 8.79
C GLY A 28 -5.79 3.13 9.94
N LYS A 29 -6.02 2.64 11.15
CA LYS A 29 -5.47 3.26 12.36
C LYS A 29 -4.02 2.87 12.62
N GLN A 30 -3.54 1.83 11.96
CA GLN A 30 -2.17 1.37 12.12
C GLN A 30 -1.24 2.22 11.26
N ARG A 31 -0.17 2.70 11.88
CA ARG A 31 0.82 3.54 11.18
C ARG A 31 1.86 2.74 10.41
N HIS A 32 2.07 1.49 10.86
CA HIS A 32 3.10 0.63 10.26
C HIS A 32 2.46 -0.70 9.91
N MET A 33 2.52 -1.07 8.64
CA MET A 33 1.98 -2.32 8.15
C MET A 33 3.01 -3.03 7.29
N THR A 34 3.12 -4.34 7.45
CA THR A 34 3.90 -5.16 6.53
C THR A 34 3.06 -5.44 5.28
N ALA A 35 3.70 -5.95 4.23
CA ALA A 35 2.98 -6.36 3.03
C ALA A 35 1.95 -7.45 3.35
N GLU A 36 2.30 -8.36 4.25
CA GLU A 36 1.38 -9.42 4.69
C GLU A 36 0.17 -8.84 5.41
N ASP A 37 0.35 -7.80 6.23
CA ASP A 37 -0.75 -7.15 6.91
C ASP A 37 -1.72 -6.53 5.90
N VAL A 38 -1.18 -5.85 4.88
CA VAL A 38 -1.99 -5.27 3.81
C VAL A 38 -2.73 -6.35 3.05
N TYR A 39 -2.04 -7.45 2.72
CA TYR A 39 -2.64 -8.57 2.03
C TYR A 39 -3.80 -9.17 2.83
N ARG A 40 -3.63 -9.29 4.14
CA ARG A 40 -4.69 -9.82 5.02
C ARG A 40 -5.94 -8.96 4.99
N VAL A 41 -5.77 -7.63 5.01
CA VAL A 41 -6.91 -6.70 4.89
C VAL A 41 -7.62 -6.88 3.55
N LEU A 42 -6.85 -7.05 2.47
CA LEU A 42 -7.42 -7.26 1.15
C LEU A 42 -8.19 -8.58 1.07
N LEU A 43 -7.70 -9.64 1.73
CA LEU A 43 -8.41 -10.91 1.78
C LEU A 43 -9.74 -10.78 2.50
N GLU A 44 -9.79 -10.03 3.59
CA GLU A 44 -11.03 -9.77 4.32
C GLU A 44 -12.04 -9.02 3.46
N ASP A 45 -11.57 -8.20 2.55
CA ASP A 45 -12.41 -7.43 1.62
C ASP A 45 -12.74 -8.23 0.35
N HIS A 46 -12.43 -9.53 0.31
CA HIS A 46 -12.66 -10.41 -0.84
C HIS A 46 -12.01 -9.89 -2.12
N SER A 47 -10.86 -9.27 -1.99
CA SER A 47 -10.13 -8.75 -3.15
C SER A 47 -9.30 -9.86 -3.80
N ASP A 48 -9.19 -9.82 -5.13
CA ASP A 48 -8.39 -10.77 -5.89
C ASP A 48 -6.91 -10.38 -5.98
N ILE A 49 -6.50 -9.34 -5.27
CA ILE A 49 -5.13 -8.84 -5.32
C ILE A 49 -4.20 -9.81 -4.60
N GLY A 50 -3.20 -10.33 -5.32
CA GLY A 50 -2.23 -11.26 -4.75
C GLY A 50 -1.12 -10.57 -3.98
N LEU A 51 -0.41 -11.35 -3.16
CA LEU A 51 0.68 -10.82 -2.33
C LEU A 51 1.81 -10.20 -3.16
N ALA A 52 2.15 -10.81 -4.31
CA ALA A 52 3.19 -10.27 -5.19
C ALA A 52 2.80 -8.87 -5.69
N THR A 53 1.53 -8.65 -6.00
CA THR A 53 1.04 -7.34 -6.42
C THR A 53 1.12 -6.34 -5.27
N VAL A 54 0.82 -6.78 -4.04
CA VAL A 54 0.94 -5.92 -2.86
C VAL A 54 2.39 -5.44 -2.71
N TYR A 55 3.36 -6.33 -2.78
CA TYR A 55 4.77 -5.95 -2.68
C TYR A 55 5.16 -4.95 -3.77
N ARG A 56 4.72 -5.19 -4.99
CA ARG A 56 5.03 -4.30 -6.11
C ARG A 56 4.45 -2.89 -5.89
N VAL A 57 3.20 -2.82 -5.46
CA VAL A 57 2.54 -1.53 -5.25
C VAL A 57 3.17 -0.78 -4.09
N LEU A 58 3.48 -1.46 -2.98
CA LEU A 58 4.14 -0.83 -1.84
C LEU A 58 5.51 -0.26 -2.23
N THR A 59 6.28 -1.00 -3.03
CA THR A 59 7.57 -0.53 -3.53
C THR A 59 7.39 0.72 -4.39
N GLN A 60 6.39 0.73 -5.27
CA GLN A 60 6.10 1.87 -6.11
C GLN A 60 5.69 3.09 -5.29
N PHE A 61 4.90 2.90 -4.25
CA PHE A 61 4.47 3.98 -3.37
C PHE A 61 5.66 4.54 -2.58
N GLU A 62 6.56 3.68 -2.13
CA GLU A 62 7.79 4.13 -1.46
C GLU A 62 8.65 4.97 -2.40
N GLN A 63 8.86 4.51 -3.63
CA GLN A 63 9.65 5.23 -4.62
C GLN A 63 9.03 6.56 -5.01
N ALA A 64 7.70 6.64 -4.98
CA ALA A 64 6.98 7.86 -5.31
C ALA A 64 6.86 8.82 -4.11
N GLY A 65 7.34 8.43 -2.94
CA GLY A 65 7.26 9.26 -1.75
C GLY A 65 5.93 9.25 -1.02
N LEU A 66 5.00 8.37 -1.43
CA LEU A 66 3.71 8.26 -0.75
C LEU A 66 3.80 7.52 0.58
N LEU A 67 4.73 6.58 0.67
CA LEU A 67 4.94 5.79 1.88
C LEU A 67 6.42 5.79 2.22
N LYS A 68 6.73 5.72 3.51
CA LYS A 68 8.08 5.51 4.00
C LYS A 68 8.24 4.05 4.39
N ARG A 69 9.36 3.46 4.03
CA ARG A 69 9.70 2.10 4.40
C ARG A 69 10.66 2.10 5.57
N SER A 70 10.35 1.31 6.59
CA SER A 70 11.23 1.11 7.74
C SER A 70 11.44 -0.39 7.94
N ASN A 71 12.59 -0.77 8.49
CA ASN A 71 12.86 -2.16 8.84
C ASN A 71 12.85 -2.28 10.36
N PHE A 72 12.09 -3.25 10.86
CA PHE A 72 12.11 -3.59 12.28
C PHE A 72 13.25 -4.55 12.58
N GLU A 73 13.51 -4.76 13.88
CA GLU A 73 14.53 -5.69 14.34
C GLU A 73 14.33 -7.11 13.80
N SER A 74 13.08 -7.48 13.52
CA SER A 74 12.75 -8.77 12.92
C SER A 74 13.17 -8.89 11.44
N GLY A 75 13.68 -7.83 10.85
CA GLY A 75 14.06 -7.81 9.44
C GLY A 75 12.90 -7.59 8.48
N LYS A 76 11.67 -7.45 8.98
CA LYS A 76 10.51 -7.21 8.12
C LYS A 76 10.39 -5.75 7.78
N ALA A 77 10.11 -5.47 6.50
CA ALA A 77 9.83 -4.12 6.05
C ALA A 77 8.41 -3.72 6.43
N VAL A 78 8.25 -2.49 6.93
CA VAL A 78 6.95 -1.91 7.24
C VAL A 78 6.80 -0.58 6.51
N TYR A 79 5.57 -0.22 6.24
CA TYR A 79 5.23 0.97 5.45
C TYR A 79 4.28 1.90 6.19
#